data_be9dfb2314ec807c21136e28748be15c
#
_entry.id   be9dfb2314ec807c21136e28748be15c
#
_cell.length_a   1.000
_cell.length_b   1.000
_cell.length_c   1.000
_cell.angle_alpha   90.00
_cell.angle_beta   90.00
_cell.angle_gamma   90.00
#
_symmetry.space_group_name_H-M   'P 1'
#
loop_
_entity.id
_entity.type
_entity.pdbx_description
1 polymer ?
#
loop_
_entity_poly.entity_id
_entity_poly.type
_entity_poly.pdbx_seq_one_letter_code
_entity_poly.pdbx_strand_id
1 'polypeptide(L)'
;MESTYDVFGSANLPGFWASFFGSGKPAVALEPEVAGNQAVEAGKRRILVVEDHADTLRSMKLLLRRLGYEVLTAENMNDALRLAEEEQFDILLSDIGLPDGSGLELLRRIRQRRDVPALALSGFGMDEDLERSRDAGFSDHLTKPVSIDQLQAAIAHLDEKLG
;
A
#
# COMPACT_ATOMS: atom_id res chain seq x y z
N MET A 1 -32.23 23.63 -16.73
CA MET A 1 -32.06 22.20 -16.35
C MET A 1 -30.64 22.04 -15.86
N GLU A 2 -30.50 22.07 -14.56
CA GLU A 2 -29.20 21.99 -13.91
C GLU A 2 -28.70 20.55 -13.90
N SER A 3 -27.64 20.31 -14.61
CA SER A 3 -26.86 19.09 -14.49
C SER A 3 -26.03 19.20 -13.22
N THR A 4 -26.55 18.65 -12.14
CA THR A 4 -25.74 18.39 -10.95
C THR A 4 -24.75 17.30 -11.30
N TYR A 5 -23.52 17.68 -11.56
CA TYR A 5 -22.42 16.74 -11.60
C TYR A 5 -22.22 16.19 -10.20
N ASP A 6 -22.60 14.95 -10.02
CA ASP A 6 -22.27 14.22 -8.80
C ASP A 6 -20.73 14.11 -8.71
N VAL A 7 -20.15 14.78 -7.73
CA VAL A 7 -18.70 14.88 -7.54
C VAL A 7 -18.06 13.53 -7.22
N PHE A 8 -18.89 12.53 -6.99
CA PHE A 8 -18.50 11.14 -6.80
C PHE A 8 -18.97 10.31 -7.99
N GLY A 9 -18.33 10.50 -9.14
CA GLY A 9 -18.59 9.69 -10.32
C GLY A 9 -18.64 8.22 -9.94
N SER A 10 -19.86 7.69 -9.98
CA SER A 10 -20.15 6.34 -9.60
C SER A 10 -19.52 5.39 -10.62
N ALA A 11 -18.44 4.74 -10.27
CA ALA A 11 -17.69 3.79 -11.07
C ALA A 11 -18.28 2.39 -10.94
N ASN A 12 -18.30 1.62 -11.99
CA ASN A 12 -18.71 0.22 -11.98
C ASN A 12 -17.58 -0.59 -11.29
N LEU A 13 -17.58 -0.52 -9.97
CA LEU A 13 -16.67 -1.32 -9.17
C LEU A 13 -17.21 -2.75 -9.14
N PRO A 14 -16.36 -3.77 -9.26
CA PRO A 14 -16.77 -5.16 -9.05
C PRO A 14 -17.55 -5.26 -7.74
N GLY A 15 -18.53 -6.15 -7.63
CA GLY A 15 -19.52 -6.25 -6.55
C GLY A 15 -19.01 -6.10 -5.11
N PHE A 16 -17.71 -6.34 -4.91
CA PHE A 16 -16.98 -6.09 -3.66
C PHE A 16 -17.01 -4.61 -3.21
N TRP A 17 -17.01 -3.66 -4.17
CA TRP A 17 -17.02 -2.23 -3.87
C TRP A 17 -18.41 -1.64 -3.70
N ALA A 18 -19.44 -2.34 -4.18
CA ALA A 18 -20.84 -1.87 -4.10
C ALA A 18 -21.32 -1.70 -2.66
N SER A 19 -20.79 -2.48 -1.71
CA SER A 19 -21.09 -2.36 -0.29
C SER A 19 -20.44 -1.12 0.36
N PHE A 20 -19.49 -0.47 -0.31
CA PHE A 20 -18.81 0.71 0.21
C PHE A 20 -19.44 2.03 -0.18
N PHE A 21 -20.12 2.09 -1.34
CA PHE A 21 -20.55 3.34 -1.95
C PHE A 21 -22.07 3.48 -2.14
N GLY A 22 -22.86 2.57 -1.59
CA GLY A 22 -24.31 2.59 -1.81
C GLY A 22 -24.70 2.31 -3.27
N SER A 23 -25.98 2.19 -3.55
CA SER A 23 -26.54 1.76 -4.83
C SER A 23 -26.53 2.82 -5.93
N GLY A 24 -25.42 3.49 -6.16
CA GLY A 24 -25.21 4.40 -7.28
C GLY A 24 -24.35 3.74 -8.36
N LYS A 25 -24.74 3.86 -9.63
CA LYS A 25 -23.94 3.35 -10.76
C LYS A 25 -22.67 4.20 -10.95
N PRO A 26 -21.48 3.60 -10.90
CA PRO A 26 -20.25 4.31 -11.18
C PRO A 26 -19.98 4.47 -12.69
N ALA A 27 -19.67 5.67 -13.14
CA ALA A 27 -19.03 5.86 -14.44
C ALA A 27 -17.53 5.60 -14.26
N VAL A 28 -17.00 4.61 -14.98
CA VAL A 28 -15.56 4.43 -15.09
C VAL A 28 -15.03 5.59 -15.92
N ALA A 29 -14.55 6.63 -15.28
CA ALA A 29 -13.52 7.41 -15.90
C ALA A 29 -12.27 6.52 -15.86
N LEU A 30 -11.92 5.93 -17.02
CA LEU A 30 -10.56 5.50 -17.26
C LEU A 30 -9.73 6.77 -17.17
N GLU A 31 -9.18 7.04 -16.00
CA GLU A 31 -8.13 8.01 -15.88
C GLU A 31 -7.02 7.57 -16.83
N PRO A 32 -6.60 8.39 -17.79
CA PRO A 32 -5.43 8.07 -18.57
C PRO A 32 -4.30 7.88 -17.57
N GLU A 33 -3.57 6.77 -17.69
CA GLU A 33 -2.28 6.64 -17.02
C GLU A 33 -1.40 7.78 -17.54
N VAL A 34 -1.44 8.89 -16.82
CA VAL A 34 -0.48 9.96 -17.03
C VAL A 34 0.82 9.43 -16.43
N ALA A 35 1.61 8.77 -17.26
CA ALA A 35 3.04 8.70 -17.02
C ALA A 35 3.56 10.15 -17.09
N GLY A 36 3.55 10.83 -15.98
CA GLY A 36 3.93 12.22 -15.88
C GLY A 36 4.22 12.54 -14.44
N ASN A 37 5.48 12.77 -14.20
CA ASN A 37 6.06 13.54 -13.12
C ASN A 37 5.01 14.29 -12.28
N GLN A 38 4.33 13.57 -11.36
CA GLN A 38 3.44 14.21 -10.41
C GLN A 38 4.34 14.96 -9.44
N ALA A 39 4.29 16.28 -9.53
CA ALA A 39 4.83 17.13 -8.49
C ALA A 39 4.32 16.60 -7.14
N VAL A 40 5.24 16.21 -6.28
CA VAL A 40 4.93 15.76 -4.92
C VAL A 40 4.19 16.91 -4.25
N GLU A 41 2.88 16.74 -4.02
CA GLU A 41 2.15 17.69 -3.21
C GLU A 41 2.79 17.69 -1.82
N ALA A 42 3.41 18.81 -1.47
CA ALA A 42 4.12 18.95 -0.20
C ALA A 42 3.13 18.65 0.95
N GLY A 43 3.35 17.53 1.64
CA GLY A 43 2.57 17.13 2.82
C GLY A 43 1.91 15.76 2.79
N LYS A 44 1.87 15.07 1.64
CA LYS A 44 1.32 13.70 1.59
C LYS A 44 2.42 12.69 1.90
N ARG A 45 2.13 11.78 2.84
CA ARG A 45 3.00 10.63 3.13
C ARG A 45 3.02 9.67 1.94
N ARG A 46 4.19 9.13 1.67
CA ARG A 46 4.42 8.14 0.59
C ARG A 46 4.61 6.75 1.17
N ILE A 47 3.92 5.78 0.62
CA ILE A 47 4.01 4.37 1.02
C ILE A 47 4.59 3.56 -0.13
N LEU A 48 5.66 2.82 0.13
CA LEU A 48 6.15 1.79 -0.78
C LEU A 48 5.44 0.47 -0.45
N VAL A 49 4.65 -0.03 -1.40
CA VAL A 49 3.92 -1.31 -1.28
C VAL A 49 4.61 -2.37 -2.14
N VAL A 50 4.94 -3.49 -1.51
CA VAL A 50 5.62 -4.62 -2.18
C VAL A 50 4.78 -5.87 -2.03
N GLU A 51 4.21 -6.33 -3.14
CA GLU A 51 3.30 -7.47 -3.22
C GLU A 51 3.38 -8.07 -4.61
N ASP A 52 3.59 -9.37 -4.73
CA ASP A 52 3.78 -10.07 -6.01
C ASP A 52 2.46 -10.37 -6.76
N HIS A 53 1.32 -10.35 -6.06
CA HIS A 53 0.02 -10.53 -6.69
C HIS A 53 -0.50 -9.18 -7.23
N ALA A 54 -0.51 -9.03 -8.54
CA ALA A 54 -0.88 -7.78 -9.22
C ALA A 54 -2.27 -7.24 -8.82
N ASP A 55 -3.26 -8.09 -8.63
CA ASP A 55 -4.61 -7.67 -8.24
C ASP A 55 -4.65 -7.16 -6.79
N THR A 56 -3.93 -7.81 -5.89
CA THR A 56 -3.79 -7.37 -4.50
C THR A 56 -3.06 -6.04 -4.43
N LEU A 57 -1.96 -5.91 -5.16
CA LEU A 57 -1.17 -4.70 -5.25
C LEU A 57 -2.00 -3.52 -5.78
N ARG A 58 -2.77 -3.75 -6.85
CA ARG A 58 -3.68 -2.75 -7.43
C ARG A 58 -4.75 -2.30 -6.42
N SER A 59 -5.36 -3.25 -5.73
CA SER A 59 -6.39 -2.97 -4.72
C SER A 59 -5.84 -2.15 -3.55
N MET A 60 -4.68 -2.52 -3.04
CA MET A 60 -3.98 -1.78 -1.99
C MET A 60 -3.63 -0.36 -2.43
N LYS A 61 -3.09 -0.20 -3.64
CA LYS A 61 -2.76 1.10 -4.22
C LYS A 61 -3.98 2.02 -4.27
N LEU A 62 -5.12 1.52 -4.76
CA LEU A 62 -6.35 2.30 -4.84
C LEU A 62 -6.86 2.71 -3.46
N LEU A 63 -6.85 1.77 -2.51
CA LEU A 63 -7.28 2.04 -1.15
C LEU A 63 -6.43 3.11 -0.48
N LEU A 64 -5.10 2.94 -0.51
CA LEU A 64 -4.17 3.87 0.15
C LEU A 64 -4.22 5.27 -0.47
N ARG A 65 -4.39 5.36 -1.79
CA ARG A 65 -4.60 6.65 -2.46
C ARG A 65 -5.88 7.34 -2.00
N ARG A 66 -6.97 6.60 -1.80
CA ARG A 66 -8.23 7.15 -1.26
C ARG A 66 -8.09 7.63 0.18
N LEU A 67 -7.20 7.01 0.95
CA LEU A 67 -6.87 7.44 2.31
C LEU A 67 -5.93 8.67 2.32
N GLY A 68 -5.50 9.17 1.16
CA GLY A 68 -4.70 10.38 1.03
C GLY A 68 -3.20 10.14 0.91
N TYR A 69 -2.74 8.89 0.84
CA TYR A 69 -1.34 8.55 0.67
C TYR A 69 -0.90 8.59 -0.80
N GLU A 70 0.36 8.92 -1.05
CA GLU A 70 1.02 8.59 -2.30
C GLU A 70 1.54 7.16 -2.24
N VAL A 71 1.46 6.42 -3.34
CA VAL A 71 1.79 5.01 -3.35
C VAL A 71 2.77 4.67 -4.47
N LEU A 72 3.93 4.18 -4.08
CA LEU A 72 4.88 3.49 -4.93
C LEU A 72 4.61 2.00 -4.85
N THR A 73 4.75 1.27 -5.94
CA THR A 73 4.46 -0.17 -6.00
C THR A 73 5.60 -0.95 -6.61
N ALA A 74 5.91 -2.12 -6.03
CA ALA A 74 6.83 -3.09 -6.56
C ALA A 74 6.25 -4.50 -6.44
N GLU A 75 6.52 -5.36 -7.42
CA GLU A 75 6.03 -6.74 -7.44
C GLU A 75 7.07 -7.76 -6.94
N ASN A 76 8.27 -7.31 -6.65
CA ASN A 76 9.38 -8.14 -6.20
C ASN A 76 10.39 -7.34 -5.38
N MET A 77 11.31 -8.04 -4.72
CA MET A 77 12.33 -7.42 -3.86
C MET A 77 13.29 -6.52 -4.65
N ASN A 78 13.73 -6.92 -5.83
CA ASN A 78 14.70 -6.16 -6.63
C ASN A 78 14.13 -4.82 -7.08
N ASP A 79 12.88 -4.80 -7.57
CA ASP A 79 12.21 -3.55 -7.93
C ASP A 79 11.98 -2.66 -6.72
N ALA A 80 11.62 -3.24 -5.58
CA ALA A 80 11.47 -2.50 -4.33
C ALA A 80 12.79 -1.85 -3.87
N LEU A 81 13.90 -2.56 -3.97
CA LEU A 81 15.23 -2.02 -3.65
C LEU A 81 15.62 -0.88 -4.59
N ARG A 82 15.38 -1.04 -5.90
CA ARG A 82 15.62 0.03 -6.88
C ARG A 82 14.81 1.27 -6.58
N LEU A 83 13.49 1.11 -6.31
CA LEU A 83 12.65 2.23 -5.91
C LEU A 83 13.11 2.87 -4.60
N ALA A 84 13.59 2.07 -3.64
CA ALA A 84 14.11 2.58 -2.38
C ALA A 84 15.42 3.39 -2.55
N GLU A 85 16.16 3.20 -3.63
CA GLU A 85 17.34 4.00 -3.99
C GLU A 85 16.96 5.29 -4.74
N GLU A 86 15.99 5.21 -5.63
CA GLU A 86 15.61 6.29 -6.54
C GLU A 86 14.59 7.26 -5.94
N GLU A 87 13.73 6.77 -5.04
CA GLU A 87 12.56 7.49 -4.53
C GLU A 87 12.58 7.66 -3.01
N GLN A 88 11.93 8.71 -2.53
CA GLN A 88 11.66 8.89 -1.11
C GLN A 88 10.30 8.30 -0.75
N PHE A 89 10.21 7.64 0.38
CA PHE A 89 8.96 7.17 0.97
C PHE A 89 9.08 7.16 2.50
N ASP A 90 7.94 7.20 3.17
CA ASP A 90 7.83 7.35 4.61
C ASP A 90 7.51 6.03 5.32
N ILE A 91 6.79 5.12 4.64
CA ILE A 91 6.34 3.84 5.20
C ILE A 91 6.60 2.73 4.18
N LEU A 92 7.05 1.58 4.65
CA LEU A 92 7.14 0.34 3.88
C LEU A 92 5.97 -0.58 4.25
N LEU A 93 5.24 -1.06 3.25
CA LEU A 93 4.26 -2.12 3.37
C LEU A 93 4.71 -3.29 2.49
N SER A 94 5.11 -4.41 3.08
CA SER A 94 5.70 -5.51 2.31
C SER A 94 5.14 -6.87 2.68
N ASP A 95 4.81 -7.66 1.67
CA ASP A 95 4.68 -9.10 1.83
C ASP A 95 6.01 -9.69 2.31
N ILE A 96 5.94 -10.69 3.19
CA ILE A 96 7.12 -11.44 3.63
C ILE A 96 7.60 -12.39 2.54
N GLY A 97 6.68 -13.09 1.86
CA GLY A 97 6.99 -13.99 0.76
C GLY A 97 7.06 -13.27 -0.57
N LEU A 98 8.24 -13.07 -1.11
CA LEU A 98 8.46 -12.46 -2.43
C LEU A 98 9.11 -13.46 -3.38
N PRO A 99 8.89 -13.36 -4.70
CA PRO A 99 9.37 -14.36 -5.67
C PRO A 99 10.90 -14.44 -5.77
N ASP A 100 11.59 -13.36 -5.46
CA ASP A 100 13.05 -13.19 -5.57
C ASP A 100 13.76 -12.99 -4.23
N GLY A 101 13.04 -13.19 -3.11
CA GLY A 101 13.60 -13.03 -1.78
C GLY A 101 12.55 -12.99 -0.69
N SER A 102 12.80 -12.21 0.35
CA SER A 102 11.81 -12.02 1.41
C SER A 102 11.68 -10.56 1.83
N GLY A 103 10.47 -10.20 2.29
CA GLY A 103 10.24 -8.87 2.88
C GLY A 103 11.12 -8.59 4.09
N LEU A 104 11.54 -9.63 4.82
CA LEU A 104 12.47 -9.51 5.95
C LEU A 104 13.85 -9.03 5.50
N GLU A 105 14.37 -9.63 4.43
CA GLU A 105 15.64 -9.23 3.84
C GLU A 105 15.54 -7.85 3.21
N LEU A 106 14.45 -7.56 2.51
CA LEU A 106 14.16 -6.26 1.94
C LEU A 106 14.27 -5.15 2.99
N LEU A 107 13.57 -5.30 4.13
CA LEU A 107 13.60 -4.32 5.19
C LEU A 107 15.02 -4.14 5.77
N ARG A 108 15.75 -5.23 6.00
CA ARG A 108 17.13 -5.16 6.49
C ARG A 108 18.04 -4.36 5.56
N ARG A 109 17.91 -4.56 4.24
CA ARG A 109 18.69 -3.80 3.23
C ARG A 109 18.29 -2.33 3.18
N ILE A 110 16.99 -2.02 3.23
CA ILE A 110 16.52 -0.63 3.27
C ILE A 110 17.04 0.08 4.51
N ARG A 111 17.04 -0.58 5.67
CA ARG A 111 17.50 0.00 6.95
C ARG A 111 19.00 0.26 7.04
N GLN A 112 19.79 -0.31 6.16
CA GLN A 112 21.20 0.07 6.04
C GLN A 112 21.39 1.53 5.57
N ARG A 113 20.36 2.12 4.95
CA ARG A 113 20.42 3.47 4.36
C ARG A 113 19.45 4.46 4.98
N ARG A 114 18.30 3.98 5.43
CA ARG A 114 17.24 4.81 6.05
C ARG A 114 16.46 4.02 7.07
N ASP A 115 16.06 4.69 8.13
CA ASP A 115 15.11 4.11 9.09
C ASP A 115 13.70 4.50 8.68
N VAL A 116 12.87 3.49 8.40
CA VAL A 116 11.47 3.67 8.01
C VAL A 116 10.59 2.71 8.82
N PRO A 117 9.43 3.14 9.30
CA PRO A 117 8.44 2.24 9.85
C PRO A 117 7.96 1.30 8.75
N ALA A 118 7.77 0.04 9.11
CA ALA A 118 7.43 -1.00 8.18
C ALA A 118 6.31 -1.89 8.72
N LEU A 119 5.35 -2.22 7.85
CA LEU A 119 4.26 -3.14 8.11
C LEU A 119 4.48 -4.41 7.27
N ALA A 120 4.53 -5.57 7.94
CA ALA A 120 4.63 -6.86 7.28
C ALA A 120 3.24 -7.41 6.94
N LEU A 121 3.13 -8.00 5.76
CA LEU A 121 2.00 -8.83 5.36
C LEU A 121 2.48 -10.26 5.22
N SER A 122 1.78 -11.22 5.82
CA SER A 122 2.07 -12.65 5.62
C SER A 122 0.83 -13.43 5.24
N GLY A 123 1.01 -14.50 4.49
CA GLY A 123 0.04 -15.57 4.40
C GLY A 123 -0.05 -16.27 5.76
N PHE A 124 -0.98 -17.12 5.96
CA PHE A 124 -1.31 -17.84 7.20
C PHE A 124 -0.26 -17.74 8.31
N GLY A 125 -0.64 -17.00 9.39
CA GLY A 125 0.23 -16.69 10.50
C GLY A 125 0.73 -17.92 11.21
N MET A 126 1.97 -18.29 10.91
CA MET A 126 2.78 -19.04 11.82
C MET A 126 3.30 -18.06 12.87
N ASP A 127 3.25 -18.41 14.15
CA ASP A 127 3.86 -17.61 15.23
C ASP A 127 5.34 -17.29 14.91
N GLU A 128 6.01 -18.20 14.20
CA GLU A 128 7.37 -18.01 13.69
C GLU A 128 7.52 -16.83 12.72
N ASP A 129 6.55 -16.56 11.85
CA ASP A 129 6.60 -15.42 10.92
C ASP A 129 6.44 -14.10 11.67
N LEU A 130 5.64 -14.09 12.72
CA LEU A 130 5.47 -12.93 13.59
C LEU A 130 6.78 -12.59 14.34
N GLU A 131 7.44 -13.59 14.93
CA GLU A 131 8.73 -13.41 15.60
C GLU A 131 9.80 -12.94 14.61
N ARG A 132 9.92 -13.59 13.47
CA ARG A 132 10.87 -13.22 12.42
C ARG A 132 10.66 -11.79 11.89
N SER A 133 9.40 -11.36 11.74
CA SER A 133 9.11 -10.00 11.30
C SER A 133 9.53 -8.96 12.35
N ARG A 134 9.29 -9.24 13.63
CA ARG A 134 9.77 -8.39 14.73
C ARG A 134 11.28 -8.31 14.78
N ASP A 135 11.98 -9.45 14.67
CA ASP A 135 13.44 -9.52 14.67
C ASP A 135 14.06 -8.81 13.46
N ALA A 136 13.38 -8.84 12.32
CA ALA A 136 13.79 -8.07 11.14
C ALA A 136 13.54 -6.56 11.30
N GLY A 137 12.74 -6.18 12.30
CA GLY A 137 12.47 -4.80 12.65
C GLY A 137 11.16 -4.23 12.08
N PHE A 138 10.24 -5.07 11.62
CA PHE A 138 8.91 -4.58 11.27
C PHE A 138 8.21 -3.96 12.50
N SER A 139 7.54 -2.85 12.28
CA SER A 139 6.84 -2.11 13.34
C SER A 139 5.52 -2.76 13.71
N ASP A 140 4.90 -3.45 12.76
CA ASP A 140 3.65 -4.18 12.92
C ASP A 140 3.53 -5.30 11.87
N HIS A 141 2.57 -6.20 12.04
CA HIS A 141 2.37 -7.38 11.22
C HIS A 141 0.88 -7.67 11.04
N LEU A 142 0.44 -7.86 9.80
CA LEU A 142 -0.91 -8.30 9.45
C LEU A 142 -0.89 -9.63 8.73
N THR A 143 -1.80 -10.52 9.12
CA THR A 143 -1.99 -11.82 8.47
C THR A 143 -3.05 -11.72 7.39
N LYS A 144 -2.76 -12.23 6.19
CA LYS A 144 -3.72 -12.31 5.09
C LYS A 144 -4.80 -13.38 5.39
N PRO A 145 -6.06 -13.12 5.02
CA PRO A 145 -6.60 -11.98 4.30
C PRO A 145 -6.71 -10.74 5.19
N VAL A 146 -6.15 -9.63 4.72
CA VAL A 146 -6.14 -8.36 5.47
C VAL A 146 -7.44 -7.60 5.18
N SER A 147 -8.17 -7.23 6.23
CA SER A 147 -9.31 -6.34 6.08
C SER A 147 -8.86 -4.89 5.87
N ILE A 148 -9.71 -4.10 5.24
CA ILE A 148 -9.45 -2.68 5.00
C ILE A 148 -9.26 -1.94 6.33
N ASP A 149 -10.10 -2.24 7.32
CA ASP A 149 -10.04 -1.58 8.63
C ASP A 149 -8.73 -1.89 9.36
N GLN A 150 -8.26 -3.15 9.29
CA GLN A 150 -6.97 -3.53 9.87
C GLN A 150 -5.81 -2.81 9.20
N LEU A 151 -5.80 -2.77 7.86
CA LEU A 151 -4.75 -2.09 7.11
C LEU A 151 -4.74 -0.59 7.41
N GLN A 152 -5.91 0.04 7.41
CA GLN A 152 -6.06 1.46 7.71
C GLN A 152 -5.59 1.79 9.12
N ALA A 153 -5.99 1.01 10.13
CA ALA A 153 -5.60 1.19 11.51
C ALA A 153 -4.08 1.03 11.70
N ALA A 154 -3.48 0.01 11.09
CA ALA A 154 -2.04 -0.23 11.19
C ALA A 154 -1.23 0.90 10.54
N ILE A 155 -1.64 1.36 9.35
CA ILE A 155 -0.94 2.46 8.65
C ILE A 155 -1.11 3.77 9.42
N ALA A 156 -2.30 4.09 9.94
CA ALA A 156 -2.53 5.27 10.75
C ALA A 156 -1.63 5.28 11.99
N HIS A 157 -1.48 4.13 12.65
CA HIS A 157 -0.58 4.00 13.79
C HIS A 157 0.90 4.24 13.43
N LEU A 158 1.34 3.80 12.25
CA LEU A 158 2.70 4.08 11.78
C LEU A 158 2.89 5.55 11.40
N ASP A 159 1.87 6.17 10.80
CA ASP A 159 1.90 7.58 10.41
C ASP A 159 1.97 8.51 11.63
N GLU A 160 1.23 8.20 12.69
CA GLU A 160 1.30 8.92 13.97
C GLU A 160 2.72 8.90 14.59
N LYS A 161 3.47 7.81 14.41
CA LYS A 161 4.86 7.70 14.89
C LYS A 161 5.83 8.57 14.11
N LEU A 162 5.49 8.94 12.88
CA LEU A 162 6.30 9.82 12.04
C LEU A 162 6.08 11.31 12.38
N GLY A 163 5.03 11.59 13.13
CA GLY A 163 4.74 12.90 13.73
C GLY A 163 4.48 13.95 12.75
#